data_3ed098a58d5213e2f28496135fb452ef
#
_entry.id   3ed098a58d5213e2f28496135fb452ef
#
_cell.length_a   1.000
_cell.length_b   1.000
_cell.length_c   1.000
_cell.angle_alpha   90.00
_cell.angle_beta   90.00
_cell.angle_gamma   90.00
#
_symmetry.space_group_name_H-M   'P 1'
#
loop_
_entity.id
_entity.type
_entity.pdbx_description
1 polymer ?
#
loop_
_entity_poly.entity_id
_entity_poly.type
_entity_poly.pdbx_seq_one_letter_code
_entity_poly.pdbx_strand_id
1 'polypeptide(L)'
;AHTLLRIYRKTTQEEIVMKKIKNSIRFFLNTILTTLVGMFITSCEEGPNGGGGGTLCLYGSPWAEYDVQGEVTNETNEPLKSMQVVVKAQDEYAWSDTVYTNEEGKYQSDYGITSFGEECLQVIVNDTTGEYESDTLHIAPNQMQEIEKDSWNIKYNVDADFQLKKK
;
A
#
# COMPACT_ATOMS: atom_id res chain seq x y z
N ALA A 1 -21.49 -51.13 -50.92
CA ALA A 1 -20.19 -51.09 -50.24
C ALA A 1 -19.31 -49.87 -50.62
N HIS A 2 -19.28 -49.49 -51.92
CA HIS A 2 -18.43 -48.37 -52.41
C HIS A 2 -18.84 -46.98 -51.88
N THR A 3 -20.11 -46.73 -51.65
CA THR A 3 -20.63 -45.44 -51.20
C THR A 3 -20.24 -45.13 -49.74
N LEU A 4 -20.32 -46.13 -48.87
CA LEU A 4 -19.97 -46.02 -47.42
C LEU A 4 -18.47 -45.74 -47.25
N LEU A 5 -17.60 -46.35 -48.04
CA LEU A 5 -16.15 -46.13 -48.02
C LEU A 5 -15.78 -44.71 -48.44
N ARG A 6 -16.52 -44.09 -49.37
CA ARG A 6 -16.32 -42.69 -49.78
C ARG A 6 -16.69 -41.71 -48.69
N ILE A 7 -17.80 -41.95 -47.99
CA ILE A 7 -18.26 -41.11 -46.86
C ILE A 7 -17.23 -41.18 -45.73
N TYR A 8 -16.81 -42.36 -45.38
CA TYR A 8 -15.81 -42.55 -44.29
C TYR A 8 -14.48 -41.87 -44.58
N ARG A 9 -13.95 -41.95 -45.81
CA ARG A 9 -12.74 -41.21 -46.18
C ARG A 9 -12.89 -39.70 -46.17
N LYS A 10 -14.08 -39.19 -46.53
CA LYS A 10 -14.34 -37.74 -46.51
C LYS A 10 -14.36 -37.20 -45.08
N THR A 11 -15.03 -37.87 -44.17
CA THR A 11 -15.06 -37.47 -42.75
C THR A 11 -13.66 -37.52 -42.09
N THR A 12 -12.86 -38.53 -42.42
CA THR A 12 -11.47 -38.63 -41.87
C THR A 12 -10.57 -37.51 -42.41
N GLN A 13 -10.74 -37.12 -43.66
CA GLN A 13 -9.99 -35.99 -44.25
C GLN A 13 -10.39 -34.64 -43.64
N GLU A 14 -11.67 -34.42 -43.41
CA GLU A 14 -12.18 -33.21 -42.76
C GLU A 14 -11.67 -33.09 -41.30
N GLU A 15 -11.60 -34.19 -40.57
CA GLU A 15 -11.02 -34.21 -39.20
C GLU A 15 -9.53 -33.85 -39.21
N ILE A 16 -8.76 -34.40 -40.13
CA ILE A 16 -7.32 -34.10 -40.26
C ILE A 16 -7.10 -32.65 -40.60
N VAL A 17 -7.89 -32.09 -41.52
CA VAL A 17 -7.82 -30.67 -41.90
C VAL A 17 -8.17 -29.78 -40.74
N MET A 18 -9.23 -30.08 -39.99
CA MET A 18 -9.62 -29.32 -38.78
C MET A 18 -8.57 -29.36 -37.68
N LYS A 19 -7.91 -30.51 -37.45
CA LYS A 19 -6.78 -30.61 -36.51
C LYS A 19 -5.60 -29.75 -36.93
N LYS A 20 -5.25 -29.74 -38.22
CA LYS A 20 -4.17 -28.88 -38.75
C LYS A 20 -4.49 -27.40 -38.57
N ILE A 21 -5.72 -26.98 -38.89
CA ILE A 21 -6.16 -25.60 -38.70
C ILE A 21 -6.11 -25.18 -37.22
N LYS A 22 -6.63 -26.01 -36.30
CA LYS A 22 -6.55 -25.73 -34.88
C LYS A 22 -5.12 -25.59 -34.38
N ASN A 23 -4.22 -26.43 -34.80
CA ASN A 23 -2.81 -26.35 -34.41
C ASN A 23 -2.11 -25.12 -34.99
N SER A 24 -2.43 -24.75 -36.23
CA SER A 24 -1.91 -23.53 -36.85
C SER A 24 -2.39 -22.28 -36.10
N ILE A 25 -3.68 -22.21 -35.78
CA ILE A 25 -4.26 -21.09 -35.02
C ILE A 25 -3.62 -20.97 -33.61
N ARG A 26 -3.43 -22.09 -32.93
CA ARG A 26 -2.74 -22.09 -31.60
C ARG A 26 -1.29 -21.60 -31.74
N PHE A 27 -0.58 -22.01 -32.78
CA PHE A 27 0.78 -21.55 -33.00
C PHE A 27 0.83 -20.04 -33.27
N PHE A 28 -0.06 -19.52 -34.12
CA PHE A 28 -0.17 -18.07 -34.35
C PHE A 28 -0.54 -17.28 -33.10
N LEU A 29 -1.50 -17.75 -32.30
CA LEU A 29 -1.88 -17.11 -31.06
C LEU A 29 -0.73 -17.07 -30.04
N ASN A 30 0.02 -18.17 -29.90
CA ASN A 30 1.18 -18.21 -29.01
C ASN A 30 2.31 -17.27 -29.50
N THR A 31 2.53 -17.20 -30.82
CA THR A 31 3.55 -16.31 -31.37
C THR A 31 3.18 -14.83 -31.17
N ILE A 32 1.92 -14.47 -31.39
CA ILE A 32 1.43 -13.11 -31.11
C ILE A 32 1.53 -12.76 -29.62
N LEU A 33 1.17 -13.69 -28.74
CA LEU A 33 1.24 -13.48 -27.28
C LEU A 33 2.69 -13.30 -26.83
N THR A 34 3.64 -14.10 -27.33
CA THR A 34 5.06 -13.96 -26.99
C THR A 34 5.68 -12.67 -27.53
N THR A 35 5.29 -12.21 -28.72
CA THR A 35 5.77 -10.92 -29.25
C THR A 35 5.18 -9.73 -28.49
N LEU A 36 3.91 -9.79 -28.09
CA LEU A 36 3.29 -8.75 -27.25
C LEU A 36 3.98 -8.65 -25.88
N VAL A 37 4.21 -9.77 -25.20
CA VAL A 37 4.92 -9.79 -23.92
C VAL A 37 6.37 -9.31 -24.09
N GLY A 38 7.04 -9.67 -25.18
CA GLY A 38 8.40 -9.22 -25.47
C GLY A 38 8.52 -7.71 -25.68
N MET A 39 7.51 -7.04 -26.25
CA MET A 39 7.51 -5.58 -26.43
C MET A 39 7.36 -4.79 -25.13
N PHE A 40 6.77 -5.39 -24.09
CA PHE A 40 6.65 -4.74 -22.78
C PHE A 40 7.90 -4.85 -21.91
N ILE A 41 8.85 -5.75 -22.22
CA ILE A 41 10.06 -5.96 -21.41
C ILE A 41 11.26 -5.16 -21.91
N THR A 42 11.21 -4.55 -23.11
CA THR A 42 12.37 -3.86 -23.73
C THR A 42 12.34 -2.34 -23.61
N SER A 43 11.52 -1.76 -22.73
CA SER A 43 11.54 -0.30 -22.51
C SER A 43 12.36 0.13 -21.28
N CYS A 44 13.46 -0.57 -21.00
CA CYS A 44 14.53 -0.02 -20.16
C CYS A 44 15.69 0.35 -21.07
N GLU A 45 15.61 1.48 -21.76
CA GLU A 45 16.72 2.09 -22.47
C GLU A 45 17.52 2.91 -21.46
N GLU A 46 18.70 2.41 -21.07
CA GLU A 46 19.69 3.22 -20.37
C GLU A 46 20.19 4.31 -21.33
N GLY A 47 19.74 5.53 -21.17
CA GLY A 47 20.28 6.70 -21.83
C GLY A 47 21.73 6.96 -21.37
N PRO A 48 22.66 7.40 -22.26
CA PRO A 48 24.08 7.52 -21.98
C PRO A 48 24.49 8.78 -21.16
N ASN A 49 23.60 9.33 -20.31
CA ASN A 49 23.95 10.44 -19.44
C ASN A 49 23.40 10.21 -18.04
N GLY A 50 24.30 9.96 -17.11
CA GLY A 50 24.07 9.77 -15.70
C GLY A 50 23.32 10.93 -15.04
N GLY A 51 22.06 10.70 -14.76
CA GLY A 51 21.24 11.52 -13.88
C GLY A 51 20.23 10.55 -13.26
N GLY A 52 20.20 10.46 -11.93
CA GLY A 52 19.47 9.52 -11.09
C GLY A 52 18.15 9.03 -11.65
N GLY A 53 18.20 7.98 -12.43
CA GLY A 53 17.04 7.29 -12.93
C GLY A 53 16.45 6.45 -11.80
N GLY A 54 15.44 6.98 -11.13
CA GLY A 54 14.58 6.16 -10.28
C GLY A 54 14.03 5.03 -11.15
N THR A 55 14.41 3.81 -10.84
CA THR A 55 13.80 2.61 -11.42
C THR A 55 12.32 2.72 -11.16
N LEU A 56 11.52 2.96 -12.22
CA LEU A 56 10.07 2.85 -12.14
C LEU A 56 9.76 1.38 -11.88
N CYS A 57 9.71 1.01 -10.61
CA CYS A 57 9.19 -0.28 -10.21
C CYS A 57 7.72 -0.30 -10.60
N LEU A 58 7.38 -1.12 -11.59
CA LEU A 58 6.00 -1.45 -11.98
C LEU A 58 5.26 -2.25 -10.90
N TYR A 59 5.94 -2.61 -9.83
CA TYR A 59 5.41 -3.20 -8.61
C TYR A 59 5.24 -2.05 -7.62
N GLY A 60 4.05 -1.94 -7.01
CA GLY A 60 3.70 -0.84 -6.11
C GLY A 60 4.77 -0.50 -5.08
N SER A 61 4.76 0.72 -4.59
CA SER A 61 5.68 1.13 -3.52
C SER A 61 5.32 0.42 -2.23
N PRO A 62 6.29 0.01 -1.40
CA PRO A 62 6.02 -0.49 -0.07
C PRO A 62 5.17 0.51 0.72
N TRP A 63 4.27 0.00 1.54
CA TRP A 63 3.32 0.79 2.30
C TRP A 63 3.42 0.44 3.78
N ALA A 64 3.52 1.44 4.63
CA ALA A 64 3.42 1.28 6.07
C ALA A 64 2.14 1.95 6.57
N GLU A 65 1.37 1.24 7.38
CA GLU A 65 0.14 1.70 8.01
C GLU A 65 0.31 1.70 9.53
N TYR A 66 -0.10 2.78 10.16
CA TYR A 66 0.01 2.98 11.59
C TYR A 66 -1.38 3.23 12.16
N ASP A 67 -1.88 2.29 12.94
CA ASP A 67 -3.08 2.44 13.75
C ASP A 67 -2.67 3.09 15.09
N VAL A 68 -2.83 4.41 15.14
CA VAL A 68 -2.40 5.21 16.28
C VAL A 68 -3.59 5.52 17.16
N GLN A 69 -3.55 5.10 18.41
CA GLN A 69 -4.61 5.31 19.38
C GLN A 69 -4.07 5.82 20.71
N GLY A 70 -4.92 6.43 21.50
CA GLY A 70 -4.54 6.90 22.84
C GLY A 70 -5.62 7.69 23.52
N GLU A 71 -5.29 8.17 24.72
CA GLU A 71 -6.13 8.99 25.56
C GLU A 71 -5.41 10.30 25.93
N VAL A 72 -6.15 11.41 25.94
CA VAL A 72 -5.65 12.72 26.35
C VAL A 72 -6.33 13.13 27.65
N THR A 73 -5.56 13.33 28.70
CA THR A 73 -6.04 13.71 30.05
C THR A 73 -5.36 14.98 30.52
N ASN A 74 -5.93 15.59 31.56
CA ASN A 74 -5.27 16.65 32.32
C ASN A 74 -4.41 16.07 33.47
N GLU A 75 -3.77 16.95 34.25
CA GLU A 75 -2.93 16.57 35.41
C GLU A 75 -3.69 15.83 36.53
N THR A 76 -5.03 15.92 36.56
CA THR A 76 -5.90 15.20 37.50
C THR A 76 -6.49 13.90 36.89
N ASN A 77 -6.00 13.46 35.74
CA ASN A 77 -6.48 12.30 34.95
C ASN A 77 -7.96 12.43 34.49
N GLU A 78 -8.44 13.65 34.32
CA GLU A 78 -9.75 13.87 33.72
C GLU A 78 -9.61 13.90 32.17
N PRO A 79 -10.50 13.24 31.43
CA PRO A 79 -10.41 13.17 29.98
C PRO A 79 -10.63 14.56 29.34
N LEU A 80 -9.82 14.86 28.32
CA LEU A 80 -9.90 16.10 27.57
C LEU A 80 -10.50 15.86 26.18
N LYS A 81 -11.71 16.35 25.95
CA LYS A 81 -12.42 16.25 24.67
C LYS A 81 -12.01 17.34 23.70
N SER A 82 -12.21 17.08 22.42
CA SER A 82 -12.00 18.04 21.32
C SER A 82 -10.56 18.55 21.22
N MET A 83 -9.61 17.83 21.79
CA MET A 83 -8.19 18.06 21.55
C MET A 83 -7.83 17.64 20.14
N GLN A 84 -7.13 18.51 19.40
CA GLN A 84 -6.62 18.19 18.08
C GLN A 84 -5.39 17.30 18.21
N VAL A 85 -5.43 16.13 17.59
CA VAL A 85 -4.30 15.21 17.51
C VAL A 85 -3.82 15.11 16.06
N VAL A 86 -2.55 15.42 15.84
CA VAL A 86 -1.92 15.36 14.53
C VAL A 86 -0.90 14.23 14.52
N VAL A 87 -1.08 13.26 13.63
CA VAL A 87 -0.16 12.15 13.41
C VAL A 87 0.58 12.38 12.11
N LYS A 88 1.91 12.29 12.13
CA LYS A 88 2.74 12.42 10.93
C LYS A 88 4.06 11.66 11.10
N ALA A 89 4.67 11.28 9.97
CA ALA A 89 6.05 10.86 9.96
C ALA A 89 7.00 12.04 10.24
N GLN A 90 8.21 11.76 10.69
CA GLN A 90 9.19 12.79 11.00
C GLN A 90 9.72 13.52 9.75
N ASP A 91 9.51 12.98 8.56
CA ASP A 91 9.88 13.62 7.30
C ASP A 91 9.08 14.92 7.08
N GLU A 92 9.76 15.97 6.69
CA GLU A 92 9.18 17.31 6.44
C GLU A 92 8.11 17.31 5.32
N TYR A 93 8.19 16.35 4.39
CA TYR A 93 7.27 16.21 3.27
C TYR A 93 6.18 15.16 3.48
N ALA A 94 6.15 14.52 4.64
CA ALA A 94 5.14 13.52 4.94
C ALA A 94 3.76 14.14 5.12
N TRP A 95 2.75 13.42 4.66
CA TRP A 95 1.35 13.75 4.92
C TRP A 95 1.09 13.66 6.42
N SER A 96 0.11 14.40 6.91
CA SER A 96 -0.35 14.30 8.28
C SER A 96 -1.82 13.91 8.30
N ASP A 97 -2.19 13.07 9.26
CA ASP A 97 -3.58 12.87 9.63
C ASP A 97 -3.94 13.70 10.85
N THR A 98 -5.19 14.16 10.92
CA THR A 98 -5.67 15.01 12.02
C THR A 98 -7.01 14.49 12.51
N VAL A 99 -7.03 14.08 13.77
CA VAL A 99 -8.23 13.58 14.46
C VAL A 99 -8.48 14.41 15.72
N TYR A 100 -9.63 14.19 16.36
CA TYR A 100 -9.99 14.88 17.59
C TYR A 100 -10.42 13.89 18.65
N THR A 101 -10.08 14.18 19.91
CA THR A 101 -10.53 13.36 21.05
C THR A 101 -12.05 13.44 21.21
N ASN A 102 -12.64 12.31 21.58
CA ASN A 102 -14.06 12.17 21.90
C ASN A 102 -14.38 12.64 23.33
N GLU A 103 -15.62 12.42 23.80
CA GLU A 103 -16.07 12.79 25.16
C GLU A 103 -15.29 12.05 26.27
N GLU A 104 -14.67 10.92 25.96
CA GLU A 104 -13.86 10.11 26.86
C GLU A 104 -12.36 10.43 26.75
N GLY A 105 -11.99 11.50 26.02
CA GLY A 105 -10.60 11.88 25.79
C GLY A 105 -9.84 10.97 24.81
N LYS A 106 -10.50 9.97 24.20
CA LYS A 106 -9.87 8.98 23.32
C LYS A 106 -9.86 9.43 21.88
N TYR A 107 -8.84 9.01 21.17
CA TYR A 107 -8.69 9.22 19.73
C TYR A 107 -8.13 7.98 19.02
N GLN A 108 -8.36 7.88 17.73
CA GLN A 108 -7.79 6.88 16.83
C GLN A 108 -7.56 7.50 15.46
N SER A 109 -6.42 7.19 14.87
CA SER A 109 -5.99 7.62 13.54
C SER A 109 -5.40 6.44 12.78
N ASP A 110 -5.85 6.23 11.54
CA ASP A 110 -5.30 5.26 10.61
C ASP A 110 -4.37 6.01 9.64
N TYR A 111 -3.11 6.15 10.01
CA TYR A 111 -2.10 6.87 9.23
C TYR A 111 -1.30 5.92 8.34
N GLY A 112 -1.20 6.24 7.05
CA GLY A 112 -0.47 5.43 6.08
C GLY A 112 0.51 6.26 5.26
N ILE A 113 1.69 5.72 5.02
CA ILE A 113 2.73 6.33 4.18
C ILE A 113 3.39 5.33 3.23
N THR A 114 3.85 5.84 2.08
CA THR A 114 4.71 5.09 1.18
C THR A 114 6.16 5.18 1.66
N SER A 115 6.57 4.24 2.51
CA SER A 115 7.94 4.19 3.00
C SER A 115 8.41 2.75 3.19
N PHE A 116 9.71 2.57 3.38
CA PHE A 116 10.29 1.26 3.66
C PHE A 116 10.09 0.80 5.13
N GLY A 117 9.16 1.43 5.86
CA GLY A 117 8.57 0.84 7.05
C GLY A 117 9.29 1.06 8.38
N GLU A 118 10.26 1.95 8.48
CA GLU A 118 10.97 2.20 9.74
C GLU A 118 11.11 3.70 10.06
N GLU A 119 10.05 4.48 9.84
CA GLU A 119 10.11 5.91 10.17
C GLU A 119 9.62 6.19 11.59
N CYS A 120 10.24 7.17 12.23
CA CYS A 120 9.75 7.71 13.49
C CYS A 120 8.44 8.47 13.24
N LEU A 121 7.45 8.24 14.09
CA LEU A 121 6.23 9.02 14.12
C LEU A 121 6.32 10.18 15.10
N GLN A 122 5.65 11.26 14.75
CA GLN A 122 5.32 12.35 15.67
C GLN A 122 3.81 12.36 15.89
N VAL A 123 3.40 12.29 17.14
CA VAL A 123 2.02 12.50 17.56
C VAL A 123 1.98 13.79 18.36
N ILE A 124 1.23 14.78 17.88
CA ILE A 124 1.18 16.13 18.43
C ILE A 124 -0.24 16.39 18.92
N VAL A 125 -0.38 16.78 20.17
CA VAL A 125 -1.68 17.20 20.71
C VAL A 125 -1.69 18.70 20.89
N ASN A 126 -2.72 19.35 20.36
CA ASN A 126 -2.94 20.77 20.45
C ASN A 126 -4.32 21.07 21.05
N ASP A 127 -4.35 21.95 22.03
CA ASP A 127 -5.59 22.55 22.51
C ASP A 127 -5.93 23.79 21.67
N THR A 128 -7.00 23.70 20.87
CA THR A 128 -7.48 24.81 20.04
C THR A 128 -8.14 25.91 20.87
N THR A 129 -8.52 25.65 22.12
CA THR A 129 -9.09 26.66 23.03
C THR A 129 -8.02 27.46 23.75
N GLY A 130 -6.80 26.91 23.84
CA GLY A 130 -5.64 27.57 24.43
C GLY A 130 -5.55 27.45 25.94
N GLU A 131 -6.36 26.60 26.57
CA GLU A 131 -6.33 26.38 28.05
C GLU A 131 -5.17 25.48 28.47
N TYR A 132 -4.75 24.56 27.60
CA TYR A 132 -3.69 23.57 27.85
C TYR A 132 -2.47 23.81 27.01
N GLU A 133 -1.32 23.39 27.49
CA GLU A 133 -0.07 23.37 26.72
C GLU A 133 -0.13 22.25 25.66
N SER A 134 0.44 22.51 24.47
CA SER A 134 0.60 21.47 23.46
C SER A 134 1.73 20.52 23.86
N ASP A 135 1.61 19.26 23.48
CA ASP A 135 2.65 18.25 23.73
C ASP A 135 2.91 17.43 22.47
N THR A 136 4.11 16.80 22.40
CA THR A 136 4.55 16.01 21.24
C THR A 136 5.29 14.77 21.71
N LEU A 137 4.82 13.61 21.27
CA LEU A 137 5.54 12.36 21.41
C LEU A 137 6.26 12.01 20.11
N HIS A 138 7.51 11.57 20.25
CA HIS A 138 8.31 10.98 19.18
C HIS A 138 8.40 9.49 19.40
N ILE A 139 7.84 8.71 18.50
CA ILE A 139 7.71 7.26 18.61
C ILE A 139 8.64 6.62 17.60
N ALA A 140 9.66 5.93 18.11
CA ALA A 140 10.61 5.20 17.25
C ALA A 140 10.03 3.85 16.82
N PRO A 141 10.49 3.25 15.71
CA PRO A 141 9.99 1.98 15.20
C PRO A 141 10.02 0.82 16.22
N ASN A 142 11.01 0.79 17.07
CA ASN A 142 11.15 -0.23 18.13
C ASN A 142 10.15 -0.08 19.28
N GLN A 143 9.36 0.99 19.31
CA GLN A 143 8.29 1.26 20.29
C GLN A 143 6.90 0.93 19.70
N MET A 144 6.84 0.58 18.43
CA MET A 144 5.62 0.22 17.72
C MET A 144 5.42 -1.30 17.73
N GLN A 145 4.18 -1.74 17.85
CA GLN A 145 3.84 -3.15 17.77
C GLN A 145 3.50 -3.53 16.33
N GLU A 146 4.36 -4.35 15.68
CA GLU A 146 4.05 -4.93 14.38
C GLU A 146 2.87 -5.89 14.53
N ILE A 147 1.78 -5.66 13.78
CA ILE A 147 0.56 -6.49 13.79
C ILE A 147 0.57 -7.41 12.58
N GLU A 148 0.91 -6.89 11.41
CA GLU A 148 0.88 -7.59 10.14
C GLU A 148 2.06 -7.16 9.28
N LYS A 149 2.64 -8.13 8.56
CA LYS A 149 3.73 -7.88 7.62
C LYS A 149 3.65 -8.84 6.45
N ASP A 150 3.62 -8.29 5.27
CA ASP A 150 3.83 -9.03 4.02
C ASP A 150 5.04 -8.46 3.24
N SER A 151 5.18 -8.84 1.97
CA SER A 151 6.30 -8.39 1.14
C SER A 151 6.24 -6.90 0.76
N TRP A 152 5.08 -6.26 0.91
CA TRP A 152 4.80 -4.90 0.41
C TRP A 152 4.15 -4.01 1.45
N ASN A 153 3.48 -4.60 2.44
CA ASN A 153 2.76 -3.86 3.46
C ASN A 153 3.25 -4.26 4.84
N ILE A 154 3.30 -3.30 5.73
CA ILE A 154 3.54 -3.52 7.14
C ILE A 154 2.53 -2.68 7.93
N LYS A 155 1.91 -3.28 8.96
CA LYS A 155 0.97 -2.60 9.83
C LYS A 155 1.47 -2.60 11.27
N TYR A 156 1.43 -1.43 11.87
CA TYR A 156 1.80 -1.22 13.26
C TYR A 156 0.62 -0.73 14.10
N ASN A 157 0.56 -1.17 15.34
CA ASN A 157 -0.26 -0.57 16.37
C ASN A 157 0.63 0.34 17.25
N VAL A 158 0.15 1.53 17.54
CA VAL A 158 0.88 2.56 18.28
C VAL A 158 -0.01 3.15 19.36
N ASP A 159 0.36 2.96 20.62
CA ASP A 159 -0.31 3.58 21.76
C ASP A 159 0.41 4.88 22.14
N ALA A 160 -0.32 6.00 22.17
CA ALA A 160 0.22 7.33 22.46
C ALA A 160 -0.71 8.11 23.37
N ASP A 161 -0.53 7.96 24.68
CA ASP A 161 -1.28 8.67 25.70
C ASP A 161 -0.61 9.99 26.08
N PHE A 162 -1.44 11.01 26.39
CA PHE A 162 -0.97 12.33 26.76
C PHE A 162 -1.58 12.81 28.09
N GLN A 163 -0.76 13.48 28.89
CA GLN A 163 -1.23 14.20 30.04
C GLN A 163 -0.84 15.68 29.93
N LEU A 164 -1.83 16.53 29.61
CA LEU A 164 -1.60 17.94 29.33
C LEU A 164 -1.62 18.79 30.59
N LYS A 165 -0.76 19.80 30.63
CA LYS A 165 -0.70 20.80 31.70
C LYS A 165 -1.58 21.99 31.35
N LYS A 166 -2.28 22.51 32.35
CA LYS A 166 -3.01 23.76 32.22
C LYS A 166 -2.03 24.94 32.17
N LYS A 167 -2.26 25.90 31.27
CA LYS A 167 -1.46 27.13 31.14
C LYS A 167 -1.66 28.07 32.30
#